data_429c8edf6345aa5a1da242818f7c3c6e
#
_entry.id   429c8edf6345aa5a1da242818f7c3c6e
#
_cell.length_a   1.000
_cell.length_b   1.000
_cell.length_c   1.000
_cell.angle_alpha   90.00
_cell.angle_beta   90.00
_cell.angle_gamma   90.00
#
_symmetry.space_group_name_H-M   'P 1'
#
loop_
_entity.id
_entity.type
_entity.pdbx_description
1 polymer ?
#
loop_
_entity_poly.entity_id
_entity_poly.type
_entity_poly.pdbx_seq_one_letter_code
_entity_poly.pdbx_strand_id
1 'polypeptide(L)'
;VVATLAGGVCGKFACGHLAAKLGVVRSLVLVQSLTAIVMTVVFFSPTIVAFILLPLLGVVLQGSSSISYATVSNFVHDARQSRGFAAIYTMSNGASVAGPLVFGFVADSFHLGVSVAAMVGATLITLPLAVYLRSALKRTDA
;
A
#
# COMPACT_ATOMS: atom_id res chain seq x y z
N VAL A 1 17.61 -3.97 -5.78
CA VAL A 1 17.16 -4.25 -4.40
C VAL A 1 17.51 -3.09 -3.47
N VAL A 2 18.79 -2.69 -3.36
CA VAL A 2 19.23 -1.59 -2.45
C VAL A 2 18.53 -0.26 -2.77
N ALA A 3 18.45 0.12 -4.06
CA ALA A 3 17.77 1.33 -4.50
C ALA A 3 16.27 1.34 -4.17
N THR A 4 15.60 0.19 -4.26
CA THR A 4 14.18 0.03 -3.90
C THR A 4 13.97 0.16 -2.39
N LEU A 5 14.89 -0.40 -1.59
CA LEU A 5 14.84 -0.28 -0.12
C LEU A 5 15.11 1.15 0.35
N ALA A 6 16.11 1.82 -0.22
CA ALA A 6 16.40 3.24 0.06
C ALA A 6 15.20 4.13 -0.32
N GLY A 7 14.61 3.90 -1.50
CA GLY A 7 13.36 4.55 -1.90
C GLY A 7 12.23 4.31 -0.89
N GLY A 8 12.12 3.08 -0.37
CA GLY A 8 11.12 2.72 0.63
C GLY A 8 11.23 3.52 1.93
N VAL A 9 12.45 3.79 2.41
CA VAL A 9 12.66 4.64 3.60
C VAL A 9 12.18 6.07 3.34
N CYS A 10 12.58 6.67 2.22
CA CYS A 10 12.09 7.99 1.81
C CYS A 10 10.55 8.01 1.66
N GLY A 11 9.98 6.93 1.12
CA GLY A 11 8.53 6.76 0.97
C GLY A 11 7.78 6.80 2.30
N LYS A 12 8.31 6.16 3.34
CA LYS A 12 7.71 6.17 4.68
C LYS A 12 7.63 7.57 5.26
N PHE A 13 8.70 8.37 5.15
CA PHE A 13 8.71 9.75 5.61
C PHE A 13 7.77 10.64 4.79
N ALA A 14 7.85 10.56 3.46
CA ALA A 14 7.02 11.35 2.56
C ALA A 14 5.52 11.06 2.76
N CYS A 15 5.14 9.79 2.80
CA CYS A 15 3.74 9.38 2.97
C CYS A 15 3.22 9.64 4.39
N GLY A 16 4.08 9.53 5.42
CA GLY A 16 3.73 9.92 6.79
C GLY A 16 3.39 11.42 6.87
N HIS A 17 4.22 12.26 6.27
CA HIS A 17 3.99 13.70 6.19
C HIS A 17 2.75 14.06 5.35
N LEU A 18 2.53 13.33 4.26
CA LEU A 18 1.34 13.48 3.42
C LEU A 18 0.06 13.13 4.18
N ALA A 19 0.09 12.05 4.96
CA ALA A 19 -1.04 11.64 5.81
C ALA A 19 -1.38 12.69 6.87
N ALA A 20 -0.36 13.34 7.44
CA ALA A 20 -0.55 14.43 8.40
C ALA A 20 -1.20 15.67 7.78
N LYS A 21 -0.87 16.00 6.52
CA LYS A 21 -1.40 17.20 5.83
C LYS A 21 -2.75 17.00 5.15
N LEU A 22 -2.93 15.90 4.44
CA LEU A 22 -4.14 15.64 3.62
C LEU A 22 -5.18 14.78 4.33
N GLY A 23 -4.84 14.24 5.48
CA GLY A 23 -5.64 13.25 6.19
C GLY A 23 -5.41 11.83 5.66
N VAL A 24 -5.61 10.85 6.56
CA VAL A 24 -5.26 9.45 6.33
C VAL A 24 -5.95 8.85 5.11
N VAL A 25 -7.26 9.04 4.98
CA VAL A 25 -8.05 8.40 3.89
C VAL A 25 -7.68 8.96 2.51
N ARG A 26 -7.51 10.29 2.40
CA ARG A 26 -7.11 10.90 1.12
C ARG A 26 -5.72 10.47 0.71
N SER A 27 -4.79 10.41 1.65
CA SER A 27 -3.43 9.96 1.39
C SER A 27 -3.39 8.48 1.00
N LEU A 28 -4.22 7.63 1.63
CA LEU A 28 -4.34 6.23 1.28
C LEU A 28 -4.83 6.06 -0.17
N VAL A 29 -5.91 6.75 -0.55
CA VAL A 29 -6.47 6.70 -1.92
C VAL A 29 -5.43 7.18 -2.94
N LEU A 30 -4.73 8.27 -2.66
CA LEU A 30 -3.73 8.83 -3.56
C LEU A 30 -2.54 7.88 -3.75
N VAL A 31 -1.98 7.37 -2.66
CA VAL A 31 -0.83 6.46 -2.69
C VAL A 31 -1.22 5.14 -3.37
N GLN A 32 -2.41 4.62 -3.10
CA GLN A 32 -2.89 3.38 -3.68
C GLN A 32 -3.13 3.51 -5.19
N SER A 33 -3.72 4.62 -5.63
CA SER A 33 -3.89 4.92 -7.06
C SER A 33 -2.54 5.06 -7.75
N LEU A 34 -1.60 5.76 -7.13
CA LEU A 34 -0.24 5.90 -7.66
C LEU A 34 0.48 4.55 -7.74
N THR A 35 0.32 3.68 -6.74
CA THR A 35 0.86 2.31 -6.76
C THR A 35 0.34 1.53 -7.95
N ALA A 36 -0.97 1.54 -8.20
CA ALA A 36 -1.58 0.84 -9.32
C ALA A 36 -1.07 1.36 -10.68
N ILE A 37 -0.95 2.69 -10.82
CA ILE A 37 -0.43 3.32 -12.03
C ILE A 37 1.04 2.93 -12.27
N VAL A 38 1.89 3.14 -11.27
CA VAL A 38 3.34 2.84 -11.40
C VAL A 38 3.56 1.37 -11.67
N MET A 39 2.83 0.48 -11.02
CA MET A 39 2.92 -0.96 -11.23
C MET A 39 2.52 -1.35 -12.65
N THR A 40 1.44 -0.76 -13.18
CA THR A 40 1.02 -0.96 -14.57
C THR A 40 2.07 -0.43 -15.56
N VAL A 41 2.59 0.77 -15.32
CA VAL A 41 3.64 1.36 -16.16
C VAL A 41 4.90 0.50 -16.16
N VAL A 42 5.36 0.04 -15.01
CA VAL A 42 6.52 -0.85 -14.90
C VAL A 42 6.32 -2.14 -15.71
N PHE A 43 5.12 -2.71 -15.68
CA PHE A 43 4.83 -3.94 -16.42
C PHE A 43 4.90 -3.76 -17.95
N PHE A 44 4.44 -2.63 -18.47
CA PHE A 44 4.48 -2.33 -19.92
C PHE A 44 5.79 -1.68 -20.38
N SER A 45 6.68 -1.34 -19.46
CA SER A 45 7.93 -0.65 -19.78
C SER A 45 9.04 -1.64 -20.22
N PRO A 46 9.92 -1.21 -21.12
CA PRO A 46 11.13 -1.98 -21.41
C PRO A 46 12.01 -2.09 -20.16
N THR A 47 12.80 -3.15 -20.08
CA THR A 47 13.58 -3.53 -18.89
C THR A 47 14.38 -2.38 -18.29
N ILE A 48 15.01 -1.54 -19.11
CA ILE A 48 15.82 -0.39 -18.63
C ILE A 48 14.94 0.62 -17.90
N VAL A 49 13.77 0.97 -18.45
CA VAL A 49 12.83 1.92 -17.85
C VAL A 49 12.22 1.33 -16.58
N ALA A 50 11.92 0.04 -16.58
CA ALA A 50 11.45 -0.67 -15.40
C ALA A 50 12.45 -0.57 -14.25
N PHE A 51 13.75 -0.75 -14.50
CA PHE A 51 14.80 -0.59 -13.48
C PHE A 51 14.87 0.82 -12.89
N ILE A 52 14.66 1.85 -13.69
CA ILE A 52 14.63 3.25 -13.23
C ILE A 52 13.37 3.52 -12.38
N LEU A 53 12.25 2.88 -12.69
CA LEU A 53 10.98 3.03 -11.97
C LEU A 53 10.90 2.20 -10.68
N LEU A 54 11.73 1.16 -10.52
CA LEU A 54 11.75 0.32 -9.32
C LEU A 54 11.93 1.09 -8.00
N PRO A 55 12.83 2.07 -7.87
CA PRO A 55 12.93 2.88 -6.66
C PRO A 55 11.65 3.67 -6.37
N LEU A 56 11.02 4.22 -7.39
CA LEU A 56 9.75 4.94 -7.28
C LEU A 56 8.63 4.01 -6.81
N LEU A 57 8.56 2.81 -7.38
CA LEU A 57 7.63 1.76 -6.93
C LEU A 57 7.88 1.42 -5.44
N GLY A 58 9.14 1.31 -5.03
CA GLY A 58 9.52 1.10 -3.63
C GLY A 58 9.03 2.21 -2.70
N VAL A 59 9.16 3.47 -3.11
CA VAL A 59 8.64 4.64 -2.36
C VAL A 59 7.15 4.51 -2.11
N VAL A 60 6.38 4.20 -3.16
CA VAL A 60 4.91 4.18 -3.09
C VAL A 60 4.42 2.96 -2.32
N LEU A 61 4.98 1.77 -2.56
CA LEU A 61 4.62 0.53 -1.87
C LEU A 61 4.90 0.61 -0.36
N GLN A 62 6.09 1.09 0.02
CA GLN A 62 6.45 1.19 1.43
C GLN A 62 5.75 2.35 2.14
N GLY A 63 5.38 3.38 1.40
CA GLY A 63 4.65 4.53 1.94
C GLY A 63 3.25 4.18 2.45
N SER A 64 2.57 3.22 1.82
CA SER A 64 1.23 2.79 2.22
C SER A 64 1.18 2.20 3.63
N SER A 65 2.24 1.54 4.09
CA SER A 65 2.32 1.00 5.44
C SER A 65 2.30 2.10 6.52
N SER A 66 3.00 3.21 6.29
CA SER A 66 3.01 4.36 7.22
C SER A 66 1.63 4.98 7.39
N ILE A 67 0.84 5.04 6.32
CA ILE A 67 -0.54 5.53 6.36
C ILE A 67 -1.44 4.57 7.16
N SER A 68 -1.25 3.27 6.99
CA SER A 68 -2.00 2.26 7.75
C SER A 68 -1.73 2.36 9.26
N TYR A 69 -0.48 2.58 9.66
CA TYR A 69 -0.15 2.79 11.08
C TYR A 69 -0.73 4.11 11.61
N ALA A 70 -0.72 5.19 10.82
CA ALA A 70 -1.34 6.45 11.20
C ALA A 70 -2.86 6.30 11.41
N THR A 71 -3.51 5.38 10.70
CA THR A 71 -4.93 5.06 10.90
C THR A 71 -5.18 4.54 12.31
N VAL A 72 -4.33 3.66 12.83
CA VAL A 72 -4.49 3.11 14.20
C VAL A 72 -4.40 4.21 15.24
N SER A 73 -3.39 5.09 15.14
CA SER A 73 -3.20 6.18 16.11
C SER A 73 -4.35 7.18 16.13
N ASN A 74 -5.02 7.37 14.98
CA ASN A 74 -6.12 8.35 14.88
C ASN A 74 -7.50 7.79 15.27
N PHE A 75 -7.70 6.46 15.17
CA PHE A 75 -9.02 5.86 15.32
C PHE A 75 -9.14 4.86 16.48
N VAL A 76 -8.04 4.49 17.11
CA VAL A 76 -8.06 3.54 18.24
C VAL A 76 -7.78 4.30 19.54
N HIS A 77 -8.64 4.12 20.52
CA HIS A 77 -8.50 4.72 21.86
C HIS A 77 -7.18 4.29 22.51
N ASP A 78 -6.51 5.18 23.24
CA ASP A 78 -5.18 4.99 23.82
C ASP A 78 -5.00 3.66 24.57
N ALA A 79 -6.02 3.25 25.33
CA ALA A 79 -6.01 2.00 26.08
C ALA A 79 -5.97 0.73 25.19
N ARG A 80 -6.29 0.83 23.89
CA ARG A 80 -6.35 -0.28 22.93
C ARG A 80 -5.37 -0.14 21.78
N GLN A 81 -4.65 0.97 21.70
CA GLN A 81 -3.70 1.25 20.62
C GLN A 81 -2.66 0.15 20.45
N SER A 82 -2.08 -0.35 21.55
CA SER A 82 -1.08 -1.42 21.52
C SER A 82 -1.62 -2.69 20.85
N ARG A 83 -2.85 -3.08 21.13
CA ARG A 83 -3.51 -4.22 20.49
C ARG A 83 -3.83 -3.97 19.02
N GLY A 84 -4.25 -2.74 18.69
CA GLY A 84 -4.51 -2.31 17.31
C GLY A 84 -3.23 -2.36 16.45
N PHE A 85 -2.13 -1.84 16.96
CA PHE A 85 -0.84 -1.92 16.28
C PHE A 85 -0.36 -3.38 16.13
N ALA A 86 -0.46 -4.19 17.18
CA ALA A 86 -0.08 -5.60 17.12
C ALA A 86 -0.90 -6.36 16.06
N ALA A 87 -2.21 -6.15 16.00
CA ALA A 87 -3.07 -6.80 15.02
C ALA A 87 -2.70 -6.40 13.59
N ILE A 88 -2.58 -5.09 13.29
CA ILE A 88 -2.19 -4.61 11.96
C ILE A 88 -0.79 -5.08 11.58
N TYR A 89 0.16 -5.04 12.51
CA TYR A 89 1.52 -5.51 12.26
C TYR A 89 1.56 -7.01 11.92
N THR A 90 0.84 -7.82 12.67
CA THR A 90 0.73 -9.28 12.41
C THR A 90 0.07 -9.57 11.08
N MET A 91 -1.05 -8.90 10.77
CA MET A 91 -1.73 -9.05 9.49
C MET A 91 -0.86 -8.60 8.31
N SER A 92 -0.16 -7.47 8.45
CA SER A 92 0.74 -6.95 7.41
C SER A 92 1.91 -7.89 7.15
N ASN A 93 2.53 -8.43 8.20
CA ASN A 93 3.62 -9.40 8.04
C ASN A 93 3.10 -10.71 7.44
N GLY A 94 1.95 -11.21 7.89
CA GLY A 94 1.32 -12.39 7.30
C GLY A 94 1.04 -12.19 5.81
N ALA A 95 0.48 -11.06 5.42
CA ALA A 95 0.24 -10.71 4.02
C ALA A 95 1.55 -10.58 3.21
N SER A 96 2.61 -10.04 3.81
CA SER A 96 3.93 -9.91 3.17
C SER A 96 4.58 -11.26 2.85
N VAL A 97 4.30 -12.28 3.63
CA VAL A 97 4.75 -13.66 3.38
C VAL A 97 3.81 -14.36 2.41
N ALA A 98 2.50 -14.26 2.62
CA ALA A 98 1.50 -14.93 1.79
C ALA A 98 1.42 -14.33 0.37
N GLY A 99 1.61 -13.02 0.23
CA GLY A 99 1.52 -12.33 -1.06
C GLY A 99 2.43 -12.90 -2.13
N PRO A 100 3.75 -12.94 -1.93
CA PRO A 100 4.68 -13.52 -2.92
C PRO A 100 4.38 -14.99 -3.24
N LEU A 101 3.91 -15.78 -2.27
CA LEU A 101 3.56 -17.18 -2.50
C LEU A 101 2.32 -17.30 -3.41
N VAL A 102 1.26 -16.55 -3.11
CA VAL A 102 0.02 -16.58 -3.90
C VAL A 102 0.24 -16.04 -5.30
N PHE A 103 0.86 -14.86 -5.43
CA PHE A 103 1.07 -14.23 -6.73
C PHE A 103 2.18 -14.94 -7.53
N GLY A 104 3.18 -15.54 -6.88
CA GLY A 104 4.16 -16.40 -7.52
C GLY A 104 3.49 -17.65 -8.10
N PHE A 105 2.66 -18.33 -7.34
CA PHE A 105 1.90 -19.48 -7.82
C PHE A 105 0.98 -19.13 -9.00
N VAL A 106 0.33 -17.96 -8.96
CA VAL A 106 -0.49 -17.49 -10.09
C VAL A 106 0.36 -17.22 -11.32
N ALA A 107 1.56 -16.62 -11.15
CA ALA A 107 2.48 -16.36 -12.25
C ALA A 107 2.99 -17.64 -12.91
N ASP A 108 3.30 -18.67 -12.11
CA ASP A 108 3.77 -19.97 -12.57
C ASP A 108 2.66 -20.77 -13.24
N SER A 109 1.43 -20.69 -12.73
CA SER A 109 0.29 -21.48 -13.23
C SER A 109 -0.37 -20.90 -14.49
N PHE A 110 -0.38 -19.57 -14.60
CA PHE A 110 -1.06 -18.91 -15.72
C PHE A 110 -0.09 -18.12 -16.60
N HIS A 111 0.32 -16.93 -16.20
CA HIS A 111 1.33 -16.09 -16.86
C HIS A 111 1.64 -14.90 -15.94
N LEU A 112 2.82 -14.34 -16.07
CA LEU A 112 3.25 -13.16 -15.32
C LEU A 112 2.24 -11.99 -15.45
N GLY A 113 1.65 -11.79 -16.64
CA GLY A 113 0.64 -10.75 -16.88
C GLY A 113 -0.62 -10.92 -16.04
N VAL A 114 -1.09 -12.16 -15.85
CA VAL A 114 -2.25 -12.45 -14.99
C VAL A 114 -1.94 -12.14 -13.53
N SER A 115 -0.75 -12.50 -13.06
CA SER A 115 -0.30 -12.19 -11.70
C SER A 115 -0.24 -10.68 -11.46
N VAL A 116 0.34 -9.91 -12.37
CA VAL A 116 0.39 -8.45 -12.26
C VAL A 116 -1.01 -7.84 -12.32
N ALA A 117 -1.87 -8.30 -13.22
CA ALA A 117 -3.27 -7.85 -13.29
C ALA A 117 -4.03 -8.14 -11.98
N ALA A 118 -3.80 -9.30 -11.36
CA ALA A 118 -4.39 -9.65 -10.08
C ALA A 118 -3.87 -8.75 -8.95
N MET A 119 -2.58 -8.42 -8.94
CA MET A 119 -2.00 -7.47 -7.97
C MET A 119 -2.59 -6.07 -8.13
N VAL A 120 -2.68 -5.56 -9.37
CA VAL A 120 -3.30 -4.26 -9.66
C VAL A 120 -4.77 -4.28 -9.27
N GLY A 121 -5.51 -5.33 -9.59
CA GLY A 121 -6.90 -5.51 -9.20
C GLY A 121 -7.09 -5.50 -7.69
N ALA A 122 -6.27 -6.24 -6.93
CA ALA A 122 -6.27 -6.23 -5.47
C ALA A 122 -6.01 -4.83 -4.91
N THR A 123 -5.06 -4.09 -5.51
CA THR A 123 -4.76 -2.71 -5.15
C THR A 123 -5.96 -1.79 -5.40
N LEU A 124 -6.63 -1.94 -6.53
CA LEU A 124 -7.81 -1.14 -6.88
C LEU A 124 -9.02 -1.43 -5.99
N ILE A 125 -9.20 -2.66 -5.53
CA ILE A 125 -10.28 -3.04 -4.59
C ILE A 125 -10.15 -2.29 -3.26
N THR A 126 -8.95 -1.92 -2.84
CA THR A 126 -8.76 -1.14 -1.62
C THR A 126 -9.28 0.31 -1.73
N LEU A 127 -9.41 0.87 -2.95
CA LEU A 127 -9.91 2.24 -3.15
C LEU A 127 -11.37 2.43 -2.71
N PRO A 128 -12.34 1.65 -3.19
CA PRO A 128 -13.72 1.79 -2.73
C PRO A 128 -13.87 1.49 -1.24
N LEU A 129 -13.07 0.56 -0.71
CA LEU A 129 -13.06 0.26 0.71
C LEU A 129 -12.59 1.46 1.55
N ALA A 130 -11.55 2.15 1.12
CA ALA A 130 -11.04 3.36 1.77
C ALA A 130 -12.05 4.52 1.71
N VAL A 131 -12.75 4.69 0.59
CA VAL A 131 -13.80 5.70 0.44
C VAL A 131 -15.00 5.37 1.32
N TYR A 132 -15.39 4.11 1.39
CA TYR A 132 -16.47 3.65 2.27
C TYR A 132 -16.14 3.89 3.75
N LEU A 133 -14.92 3.61 4.16
CA LEU A 133 -14.42 3.87 5.51
C LEU A 133 -14.55 5.37 5.87
N ARG A 134 -14.22 6.27 4.93
CA ARG A 134 -14.39 7.71 5.11
C ARG A 134 -15.85 8.11 5.37
N SER A 135 -16.79 7.49 4.66
CA SER A 135 -18.20 7.76 4.82
C SER A 135 -18.74 7.25 6.15
N ALA A 136 -18.25 6.11 6.62
CA ALA A 136 -18.58 5.54 7.91
C ALA A 136 -18.06 6.41 9.07
N LEU A 137 -16.83 6.91 8.99
CA LEU A 137 -16.22 7.76 10.02
C LEU A 137 -16.93 9.10 10.17
N LYS A 138 -17.36 9.73 9.07
CA LYS A 138 -18.14 10.97 9.11
C LYS A 138 -19.49 10.81 9.82
N ARG A 139 -20.05 9.61 9.88
CA ARG A 139 -21.31 9.32 10.58
C ARG A 139 -21.14 9.15 12.09
N THR A 140 -19.93 8.87 12.55
CA THR A 140 -19.64 8.63 13.98
C THR A 140 -19.32 9.95 14.70
N ASP A 141 -18.92 10.98 13.95
CA ASP A 141 -18.59 12.32 14.47
C ASP A 141 -19.81 13.30 14.46
N ALA A 142 -20.98 12.84 14.04
CA ALA A 142 -22.25 13.60 14.02
C ALA A 142 -23.24 13.04 15.04
#